data_b41c37de9487d5503748f8bda45208a0
#
_entry.id   b41c37de9487d5503748f8bda45208a0
#
_cell.length_a   1.000
_cell.length_b   1.000
_cell.length_c   1.000
_cell.angle_alpha   90.00
_cell.angle_beta   90.00
_cell.angle_gamma   90.00
#
_symmetry.space_group_name_H-M   'P 1'
#
loop_
_entity.id
_entity.type
_entity.pdbx_description
1 polymer ?
#
loop_
_entity_poly.entity_id
_entity_poly.type
_entity_poly.pdbx_seq_one_letter_code
_entity_poly.pdbx_strand_id
1 'polypeptide(L)'
;MGVQKRQWIRRSFKWLAFVLLLVAAMGFTFEEIGRWQDRQHRFRIGRAVDVGGRSLNIDCSGEGSPTVVLESGGGGYGGYQWRVVQEGIAKFTRVCWYDRAGEGWSDPAPSARTSSSVVDDLHELLKRAPLEGPLVLVGHSNGGEYVRIFTARFPDEVAGAVLVDSTHPEQQEPPFMLSPVNRLPKLAREFLCSAMPLAQRLGTIRLLMRNAPVDVPPQFQSERDGVTLALRNQRVKGVETEMTQGCAATEGGAEKPDRGSGNPEVDQAAQISGRLGDRPLIVLTAGQYWKPDDPVAAREIANFHETWIHQLQPELSRLSTRGQQIIVDTSDHSIPEHAPEAIVTAVSQVVLAVRGLQNEVTPTAGTVTAGGNDLD
;
A
#
# COMPACT_ATOMS: atom_id res chain seq x y z
N MET A 1 -58.93 -10.45 -21.07
CA MET A 1 -57.89 -9.57 -20.50
C MET A 1 -56.54 -10.24 -20.17
N GLY A 2 -56.44 -11.57 -20.12
CA GLY A 2 -55.20 -12.25 -19.73
C GLY A 2 -54.09 -12.37 -20.81
N VAL A 3 -54.47 -12.57 -22.09
CA VAL A 3 -53.49 -12.88 -23.17
C VAL A 3 -52.71 -11.63 -23.57
N GLN A 4 -53.31 -10.48 -23.72
CA GLN A 4 -52.66 -9.23 -24.08
C GLN A 4 -51.67 -8.77 -22.98
N LYS A 5 -52.06 -8.92 -21.68
CA LYS A 5 -51.19 -8.59 -20.57
C LYS A 5 -49.94 -9.48 -20.52
N ARG A 6 -50.09 -10.78 -20.82
CA ARG A 6 -48.94 -11.72 -20.93
C ARG A 6 -48.03 -11.39 -22.11
N GLN A 7 -48.55 -11.00 -23.26
CA GLN A 7 -47.75 -10.61 -24.40
C GLN A 7 -46.98 -9.30 -24.13
N TRP A 8 -47.59 -8.34 -23.48
CA TRP A 8 -46.95 -7.08 -23.11
C TRP A 8 -45.81 -7.32 -22.10
N ILE A 9 -46.03 -8.13 -21.08
CA ILE A 9 -45.00 -8.50 -20.09
C ILE A 9 -43.83 -9.22 -20.80
N ARG A 10 -44.08 -10.15 -21.70
CA ARG A 10 -43.02 -10.83 -22.47
C ARG A 10 -42.23 -9.88 -23.36
N ARG A 11 -42.89 -8.91 -24.00
CA ARG A 11 -42.20 -7.88 -24.79
C ARG A 11 -41.35 -6.97 -23.92
N SER A 12 -41.88 -6.50 -22.82
CA SER A 12 -41.11 -5.66 -21.88
C SER A 12 -39.89 -6.40 -21.31
N PHE A 13 -40.02 -7.70 -21.00
CA PHE A 13 -38.93 -8.53 -20.53
C PHE A 13 -37.85 -8.72 -21.63
N LYS A 14 -38.24 -8.91 -22.90
CA LYS A 14 -37.30 -8.99 -24.02
C LYS A 14 -36.55 -7.66 -24.22
N TRP A 15 -37.26 -6.53 -24.16
CA TRP A 15 -36.65 -5.22 -24.24
C TRP A 15 -35.69 -4.94 -23.08
N LEU A 16 -36.07 -5.29 -21.87
CA LEU A 16 -35.18 -5.17 -20.70
C LEU A 16 -33.93 -6.04 -20.88
N ALA A 17 -34.09 -7.29 -21.26
CA ALA A 17 -32.97 -8.19 -21.52
C ALA A 17 -32.05 -7.65 -22.64
N PHE A 18 -32.65 -7.12 -23.73
CA PHE A 18 -31.88 -6.50 -24.82
C PHE A 18 -31.07 -5.28 -24.32
N VAL A 19 -31.69 -4.38 -23.54
CA VAL A 19 -31.02 -3.21 -22.95
C VAL A 19 -29.88 -3.63 -22.03
N LEU A 20 -30.11 -4.63 -21.16
CA LEU A 20 -29.07 -5.16 -20.28
C LEU A 20 -27.90 -5.75 -21.06
N LEU A 21 -28.17 -6.51 -22.12
CA LEU A 21 -27.13 -7.05 -23.00
C LEU A 21 -26.36 -5.94 -23.71
N LEU A 22 -27.05 -4.89 -24.17
CA LEU A 22 -26.41 -3.74 -24.81
C LEU A 22 -25.48 -3.01 -23.83
N VAL A 23 -25.93 -2.76 -22.58
CA VAL A 23 -25.12 -2.12 -21.54
C VAL A 23 -23.91 -2.99 -21.20
N ALA A 24 -24.09 -4.30 -21.06
CA ALA A 24 -22.99 -5.24 -20.82
C ALA A 24 -21.98 -5.23 -21.97
N ALA A 25 -22.45 -5.24 -23.22
CA ALA A 25 -21.56 -5.17 -24.40
C ALA A 25 -20.79 -3.84 -24.45
N MET A 26 -21.43 -2.72 -24.15
CA MET A 26 -20.77 -1.42 -24.07
C MET A 26 -19.72 -1.38 -22.96
N GLY A 27 -20.04 -1.90 -21.77
CA GLY A 27 -19.10 -1.97 -20.64
C GLY A 27 -17.89 -2.85 -20.96
N PHE A 28 -18.13 -4.03 -21.53
CA PHE A 28 -17.06 -4.93 -21.98
C PHE A 28 -16.17 -4.27 -23.05
N THR A 29 -16.75 -3.62 -24.04
CA THR A 29 -16.01 -2.92 -25.11
C THR A 29 -15.18 -1.76 -24.52
N PHE A 30 -15.76 -1.00 -23.58
CA PHE A 30 -15.06 0.08 -22.86
C PHE A 30 -13.83 -0.46 -22.13
N GLU A 31 -13.97 -1.58 -21.41
CA GLU A 31 -12.86 -2.19 -20.70
C GLU A 31 -11.79 -2.74 -21.65
N GLU A 32 -12.18 -3.43 -22.73
CA GLU A 32 -11.20 -3.96 -23.71
C GLU A 32 -10.45 -2.85 -24.44
N ILE A 33 -11.11 -1.74 -24.78
CA ILE A 33 -10.44 -0.55 -25.32
C ILE A 33 -9.45 0.02 -24.28
N GLY A 34 -9.86 0.13 -23.02
CA GLY A 34 -8.98 0.59 -21.95
C GLY A 34 -7.75 -0.31 -21.82
N ARG A 35 -7.92 -1.62 -21.73
CA ARG A 35 -6.82 -2.59 -21.67
C ARG A 35 -5.91 -2.54 -22.91
N TRP A 36 -6.50 -2.33 -24.08
CA TRP A 36 -5.71 -2.14 -25.31
C TRP A 36 -4.87 -0.86 -25.23
N GLN A 37 -5.46 0.24 -24.79
CA GLN A 37 -4.72 1.49 -24.56
C GLN A 37 -3.59 1.29 -23.54
N ASP A 38 -3.84 0.61 -22.42
CA ASP A 38 -2.83 0.31 -21.40
C ASP A 38 -1.62 -0.42 -22.01
N ARG A 39 -1.87 -1.38 -22.92
CA ARG A 39 -0.79 -2.10 -23.63
C ARG A 39 -0.04 -1.25 -24.65
N GLN A 40 -0.67 -0.22 -25.21
CA GLN A 40 -0.04 0.68 -26.19
C GLN A 40 0.79 1.78 -25.49
N HIS A 41 0.39 2.20 -24.29
CA HIS A 41 1.13 3.19 -23.54
C HIS A 41 2.42 2.58 -22.96
N ARG A 42 3.54 2.93 -23.59
CA ARG A 42 4.89 2.48 -23.16
C ARG A 42 5.45 3.27 -21.99
N PHE A 43 4.69 4.24 -21.47
CA PHE A 43 5.14 5.00 -20.30
C PHE A 43 5.26 4.09 -19.09
N ARG A 44 6.44 4.04 -18.52
CA ARG A 44 6.77 3.30 -17.30
C ARG A 44 7.75 4.13 -16.48
N ILE A 45 7.53 4.20 -15.20
CA ILE A 45 8.53 4.64 -14.23
C ILE A 45 9.21 3.38 -13.69
N GLY A 46 10.54 3.35 -13.75
CA GLY A 46 11.31 2.17 -13.36
C GLY A 46 11.50 1.17 -14.51
N ARG A 47 11.87 -0.04 -14.15
CA ARG A 47 12.19 -1.13 -15.09
C ARG A 47 11.56 -2.45 -14.65
N ALA A 48 11.25 -3.29 -15.63
CA ALA A 48 10.82 -4.66 -15.39
C ALA A 48 12.01 -5.55 -15.03
N VAL A 49 11.84 -6.38 -14.01
CA VAL A 49 12.76 -7.45 -13.63
C VAL A 49 12.01 -8.77 -13.67
N ASP A 50 12.48 -9.73 -14.44
CA ASP A 50 11.89 -11.06 -14.49
C ASP A 50 12.14 -11.80 -13.17
N VAL A 51 11.07 -12.24 -12.52
CA VAL A 51 11.10 -12.98 -11.25
C VAL A 51 10.68 -14.45 -11.43
N GLY A 52 10.88 -15.01 -12.63
CA GLY A 52 10.56 -16.40 -12.95
C GLY A 52 9.28 -16.54 -13.79
N GLY A 53 9.32 -16.00 -15.03
CA GLY A 53 8.25 -16.09 -16.01
C GLY A 53 7.17 -15.00 -15.87
N ARG A 54 7.36 -14.05 -14.98
CA ARG A 54 6.63 -12.79 -14.82
C ARG A 54 7.57 -11.70 -14.35
N SER A 55 7.21 -10.45 -14.56
CA SER A 55 8.06 -9.32 -14.18
C SER A 55 7.46 -8.48 -13.06
N LEU A 56 8.32 -8.01 -12.17
CA LEU A 56 8.01 -6.95 -11.21
C LEU A 56 8.71 -5.67 -11.63
N ASN A 57 8.05 -4.56 -11.38
CA ASN A 57 8.60 -3.24 -11.65
C ASN A 57 9.37 -2.72 -10.45
N ILE A 58 10.57 -2.18 -10.69
CA ILE A 58 11.40 -1.54 -9.69
C ILE A 58 11.96 -0.24 -10.25
N ASP A 59 11.97 0.80 -9.44
CA ASP A 59 12.62 2.06 -9.74
C ASP A 59 13.63 2.42 -8.66
N CYS A 60 14.85 2.74 -9.08
CA CYS A 60 15.97 3.04 -8.19
C CYS A 60 16.60 4.37 -8.54
N SER A 61 16.96 5.14 -7.52
CA SER A 61 17.66 6.42 -7.65
C SER A 61 18.76 6.53 -6.59
N GLY A 62 19.70 7.45 -6.80
CA GLY A 62 20.83 7.65 -5.91
C GLY A 62 21.87 6.55 -6.01
N GLU A 63 22.97 6.74 -5.28
CA GLU A 63 24.14 5.84 -5.25
C GLU A 63 24.62 5.64 -3.82
N GLY A 64 25.38 4.56 -3.60
CA GLY A 64 25.96 4.24 -2.30
C GLY A 64 25.25 3.14 -1.54
N SER A 65 25.75 2.86 -0.33
CA SER A 65 25.32 1.77 0.55
C SER A 65 25.05 2.33 1.97
N PRO A 66 24.12 1.74 2.74
CA PRO A 66 23.22 0.63 2.39
C PRO A 66 22.20 1.02 1.33
N THR A 67 21.65 0.03 0.60
CA THR A 67 20.50 0.27 -0.27
C THR A 67 19.21 0.33 0.54
N VAL A 68 18.42 1.37 0.33
CA VAL A 68 17.09 1.52 0.94
C VAL A 68 16.04 0.91 0.01
N VAL A 69 15.15 0.07 0.55
CA VAL A 69 14.01 -0.52 -0.18
C VAL A 69 12.71 -0.06 0.46
N LEU A 70 11.85 0.54 -0.34
CA LEU A 70 10.59 1.14 0.09
C LEU A 70 9.42 0.18 -0.24
N GLU A 71 8.76 -0.31 0.81
CA GLU A 71 7.63 -1.23 0.75
C GLU A 71 6.32 -0.46 0.99
N SER A 72 5.42 -0.51 0.03
CA SER A 72 4.18 0.28 0.01
C SER A 72 3.12 -0.22 1.00
N GLY A 73 2.21 0.65 1.39
CA GLY A 73 0.98 0.30 2.09
C GLY A 73 -0.04 -0.38 1.18
N GLY A 74 -1.23 -0.67 1.71
CA GLY A 74 -2.40 -1.09 0.93
C GLY A 74 -2.97 0.06 0.10
N GLY A 75 -4.01 -0.22 -0.69
CA GLY A 75 -4.74 0.80 -1.46
C GLY A 75 -4.39 0.86 -2.95
N GLY A 76 -3.52 -0.03 -3.46
CA GLY A 76 -3.29 -0.22 -4.90
C GLY A 76 -2.50 0.89 -5.59
N TYR A 77 -1.82 1.75 -4.83
CA TYR A 77 -1.00 2.84 -5.40
C TYR A 77 0.35 2.34 -5.95
N GLY A 78 0.78 1.14 -5.58
CA GLY A 78 2.10 0.62 -5.90
C GLY A 78 3.23 1.46 -5.31
N GLY A 79 4.42 1.30 -5.86
CA GLY A 79 5.62 2.01 -5.40
C GLY A 79 5.61 3.52 -5.65
N TYR A 80 4.76 4.01 -6.55
CA TYR A 80 4.72 5.43 -6.91
C TYR A 80 4.36 6.37 -5.75
N GLN A 81 3.73 5.88 -4.68
CA GLN A 81 3.51 6.67 -3.46
C GLN A 81 4.83 7.23 -2.87
N TRP A 82 5.93 6.56 -3.11
CA TRP A 82 7.24 6.89 -2.54
C TRP A 82 8.03 7.95 -3.30
N ARG A 83 7.54 8.46 -4.42
CA ARG A 83 8.31 9.33 -5.33
C ARG A 83 8.99 10.52 -4.62
N VAL A 84 8.27 11.22 -3.72
CA VAL A 84 8.80 12.39 -3.00
C VAL A 84 9.85 11.96 -1.96
N VAL A 85 9.58 10.87 -1.26
CA VAL A 85 10.50 10.28 -0.27
C VAL A 85 11.77 9.78 -0.96
N GLN A 86 11.62 9.12 -2.13
CA GLN A 86 12.76 8.63 -2.93
C GLN A 86 13.71 9.77 -3.32
N GLU A 87 13.17 10.90 -3.80
CA GLU A 87 13.98 12.07 -4.17
C GLU A 87 14.82 12.60 -2.99
N GLY A 88 14.25 12.56 -1.79
CA GLY A 88 14.95 12.96 -0.56
C GLY A 88 16.08 12.00 -0.18
N ILE A 89 15.82 10.69 -0.19
CA ILE A 89 16.77 9.64 0.20
C ILE A 89 17.88 9.49 -0.85
N ALA A 90 17.57 9.63 -2.13
CA ALA A 90 18.54 9.52 -3.22
C ALA A 90 19.72 10.50 -3.13
N LYS A 91 19.58 11.56 -2.33
CA LYS A 91 20.65 12.55 -2.10
C LYS A 91 21.80 12.01 -1.25
N PHE A 92 21.61 10.91 -0.50
CA PHE A 92 22.63 10.41 0.43
C PHE A 92 22.86 8.89 0.38
N THR A 93 21.98 8.13 -0.29
CA THR A 93 22.19 6.69 -0.51
C THR A 93 21.35 6.20 -1.69
N ARG A 94 21.59 4.97 -2.14
CA ARG A 94 20.75 4.31 -3.14
C ARG A 94 19.39 3.95 -2.51
N VAL A 95 18.30 4.22 -3.23
CA VAL A 95 16.95 3.93 -2.80
C VAL A 95 16.12 3.36 -3.95
N CYS A 96 15.35 2.33 -3.66
CA CYS A 96 14.47 1.66 -4.62
C CYS A 96 13.06 1.51 -4.04
N TRP A 97 12.05 1.75 -4.84
CA TRP A 97 10.70 1.26 -4.59
C TRP A 97 10.32 0.26 -5.69
N TYR A 98 9.33 -0.55 -5.43
CA TYR A 98 8.83 -1.53 -6.39
C TYR A 98 7.31 -1.61 -6.37
N ASP A 99 6.74 -2.15 -7.42
CA ASP A 99 5.32 -2.49 -7.48
C ASP A 99 5.13 -3.96 -7.14
N ARG A 100 4.31 -4.26 -6.15
CA ARG A 100 3.93 -5.64 -5.84
C ARG A 100 3.20 -6.28 -7.02
N ALA A 101 3.19 -7.61 -7.07
CA ALA A 101 2.47 -8.34 -8.10
C ALA A 101 1.01 -7.88 -8.21
N GLY A 102 0.58 -7.53 -9.42
CA GLY A 102 -0.75 -7.00 -9.71
C GLY A 102 -0.94 -5.51 -9.44
N GLU A 103 0.07 -4.81 -8.94
CA GLU A 103 0.05 -3.36 -8.75
C GLU A 103 0.95 -2.68 -9.77
N GLY A 104 0.72 -1.38 -9.97
CA GLY A 104 1.55 -0.56 -10.85
C GLY A 104 1.86 -1.23 -12.19
N TRP A 105 3.12 -1.28 -12.55
CA TRP A 105 3.61 -1.89 -13.78
C TRP A 105 4.04 -3.36 -13.64
N SER A 106 3.82 -3.99 -12.46
CA SER A 106 4.12 -5.40 -12.22
C SER A 106 3.07 -6.33 -12.79
N ASP A 107 3.50 -7.52 -13.23
CA ASP A 107 2.60 -8.57 -13.65
C ASP A 107 1.78 -9.11 -12.46
N PRO A 108 0.59 -9.66 -12.69
CA PRO A 108 -0.23 -10.24 -11.63
C PRO A 108 0.45 -11.46 -11.01
N ALA A 109 0.12 -11.71 -9.72
CA ALA A 109 0.50 -12.97 -9.07
C ALA A 109 -0.26 -14.16 -9.68
N PRO A 110 0.36 -15.36 -9.70
CA PRO A 110 -0.29 -16.58 -10.20
C PRO A 110 -1.40 -17.09 -9.29
N SER A 111 -1.42 -16.68 -8.03
CA SER A 111 -2.39 -17.06 -7.00
C SER A 111 -2.79 -15.86 -6.14
N ALA A 112 -3.74 -16.06 -5.22
CA ALA A 112 -4.06 -15.06 -4.22
C ALA A 112 -2.81 -14.67 -3.42
N ARG A 113 -2.64 -13.38 -3.18
CA ARG A 113 -1.47 -12.81 -2.53
C ARG A 113 -1.58 -13.01 -1.01
N THR A 114 -0.59 -13.63 -0.41
CA THR A 114 -0.37 -13.70 1.05
C THR A 114 0.82 -12.85 1.42
N SER A 115 0.97 -12.49 2.69
CA SER A 115 2.15 -11.73 3.17
C SER A 115 3.45 -12.49 2.86
N SER A 116 3.43 -13.81 2.98
CA SER A 116 4.57 -14.66 2.60
C SER A 116 4.91 -14.55 1.12
N SER A 117 3.91 -14.63 0.23
CA SER A 117 4.15 -14.54 -1.22
C SER A 117 4.63 -13.16 -1.65
N VAL A 118 4.24 -12.08 -0.96
CA VAL A 118 4.78 -10.73 -1.17
C VAL A 118 6.27 -10.69 -0.82
N VAL A 119 6.64 -11.29 0.32
CA VAL A 119 8.03 -11.36 0.77
C VAL A 119 8.88 -12.23 -0.15
N ASP A 120 8.33 -13.36 -0.64
CA ASP A 120 9.02 -14.20 -1.63
C ASP A 120 9.28 -13.45 -2.93
N ASP A 121 8.29 -12.71 -3.41
CA ASP A 121 8.39 -11.88 -4.60
C ASP A 121 9.43 -10.77 -4.44
N LEU A 122 9.43 -10.08 -3.32
CA LEU A 122 10.42 -9.06 -3.01
C LEU A 122 11.83 -9.66 -2.96
N HIS A 123 12.02 -10.77 -2.26
CA HIS A 123 13.32 -11.41 -2.16
C HIS A 123 13.86 -11.87 -3.53
N GLU A 124 13.01 -12.47 -4.37
CA GLU A 124 13.37 -12.86 -5.72
C GLU A 124 13.70 -11.63 -6.60
N LEU A 125 12.93 -10.56 -6.47
CA LEU A 125 13.19 -9.29 -7.15
C LEU A 125 14.56 -8.73 -6.76
N LEU A 126 14.89 -8.68 -5.47
CA LEU A 126 16.14 -8.13 -4.96
C LEU A 126 17.35 -8.96 -5.39
N LYS A 127 17.22 -10.30 -5.46
CA LYS A 127 18.25 -11.17 -6.00
C LYS A 127 18.55 -10.94 -7.47
N ARG A 128 17.53 -10.60 -8.27
CA ARG A 128 17.66 -10.39 -9.72
C ARG A 128 17.92 -8.94 -10.10
N ALA A 129 17.59 -8.01 -9.23
CA ALA A 129 18.00 -6.63 -9.37
C ALA A 129 19.44 -6.51 -8.87
N PRO A 130 20.39 -5.90 -9.63
CA PRO A 130 21.75 -5.71 -9.17
C PRO A 130 21.80 -4.65 -8.07
N LEU A 131 21.41 -5.03 -6.85
CA LEU A 131 21.49 -4.20 -5.66
C LEU A 131 22.75 -4.54 -4.88
N GLU A 132 23.44 -3.51 -4.42
CA GLU A 132 24.69 -3.65 -3.69
C GLU A 132 24.50 -3.36 -2.19
N GLY A 133 25.22 -4.11 -1.37
CA GLY A 133 25.34 -3.90 0.07
C GLY A 133 24.13 -4.38 0.88
N PRO A 134 24.20 -4.17 2.21
CA PRO A 134 23.11 -4.51 3.10
C PRO A 134 21.89 -3.63 2.85
N LEU A 135 20.70 -4.12 3.21
CA LEU A 135 19.43 -3.44 3.01
C LEU A 135 19.01 -2.64 4.24
N VAL A 136 18.44 -1.47 4.02
CA VAL A 136 17.57 -0.78 4.97
C VAL A 136 16.16 -0.84 4.42
N LEU A 137 15.25 -1.50 5.15
CA LEU A 137 13.87 -1.67 4.71
C LEU A 137 12.97 -0.60 5.32
N VAL A 138 12.13 0.00 4.49
CA VAL A 138 11.15 1.00 4.91
C VAL A 138 9.76 0.51 4.55
N GLY A 139 8.86 0.35 5.50
CA GLY A 139 7.52 -0.17 5.23
C GLY A 139 6.41 0.72 5.79
N HIS A 140 5.49 1.13 4.94
CA HIS A 140 4.30 1.89 5.33
C HIS A 140 3.09 0.97 5.52
N SER A 141 2.34 1.17 6.61
CA SER A 141 1.09 0.43 6.83
C SER A 141 1.31 -1.09 6.74
N ASN A 142 0.61 -1.80 5.85
CA ASN A 142 0.84 -3.22 5.57
C ASN A 142 2.27 -3.52 5.11
N GLY A 143 2.94 -2.57 4.45
CA GLY A 143 4.34 -2.72 4.06
C GLY A 143 5.28 -2.95 5.24
N GLY A 144 4.95 -2.38 6.42
CA GLY A 144 5.72 -2.63 7.62
C GLY A 144 5.57 -4.07 8.15
N GLU A 145 4.45 -4.75 7.88
CA GLU A 145 4.30 -6.18 8.14
C GLU A 145 5.25 -6.98 7.24
N TYR A 146 5.27 -6.69 5.94
CA TYR A 146 6.15 -7.38 4.99
C TYR A 146 7.63 -7.17 5.31
N VAL A 147 8.02 -5.96 5.74
CA VAL A 147 9.37 -5.67 6.23
C VAL A 147 9.74 -6.54 7.43
N ARG A 148 8.84 -6.72 8.39
CA ARG A 148 9.08 -7.59 9.56
C ARG A 148 9.23 -9.05 9.17
N ILE A 149 8.36 -9.56 8.29
CA ILE A 149 8.44 -10.94 7.78
C ILE A 149 9.72 -11.14 6.97
N PHE A 150 10.07 -10.20 6.10
CA PHE A 150 11.31 -10.26 5.33
C PHE A 150 12.53 -10.33 6.26
N THR A 151 12.60 -9.46 7.26
CA THR A 151 13.71 -9.42 8.22
C THR A 151 13.82 -10.71 9.04
N ALA A 152 12.69 -11.31 9.41
CA ALA A 152 12.69 -12.59 10.13
C ALA A 152 13.19 -13.76 9.26
N ARG A 153 12.89 -13.74 7.95
CA ARG A 153 13.27 -14.81 7.02
C ARG A 153 14.69 -14.64 6.45
N PHE A 154 15.13 -13.41 6.28
CA PHE A 154 16.42 -13.07 5.65
C PHE A 154 17.21 -12.09 6.53
N PRO A 155 17.50 -12.45 7.79
CA PRO A 155 18.09 -11.51 8.76
C PRO A 155 19.47 -11.00 8.34
N ASP A 156 20.25 -11.79 7.62
CA ASP A 156 21.61 -11.43 7.20
C ASP A 156 21.63 -10.39 6.07
N GLU A 157 20.50 -10.18 5.39
CA GLU A 157 20.37 -9.21 4.31
C GLU A 157 19.96 -7.82 4.82
N VAL A 158 19.41 -7.72 6.05
CA VAL A 158 18.82 -6.49 6.59
C VAL A 158 19.73 -5.87 7.65
N ALA A 159 20.17 -4.65 7.43
CA ALA A 159 21.00 -3.89 8.37
C ALA A 159 20.23 -2.91 9.25
N GLY A 160 19.01 -2.52 8.86
CA GLY A 160 18.16 -1.61 9.63
C GLY A 160 16.77 -1.49 9.03
N ALA A 161 15.84 -0.85 9.76
CA ALA A 161 14.48 -0.66 9.27
C ALA A 161 13.84 0.65 9.73
N VAL A 162 12.88 1.13 8.94
CA VAL A 162 11.94 2.19 9.32
C VAL A 162 10.51 1.68 9.11
N LEU A 163 9.71 1.64 10.15
CA LEU A 163 8.30 1.30 10.09
C LEU A 163 7.48 2.58 10.12
N VAL A 164 6.70 2.82 9.08
CA VAL A 164 5.94 4.07 8.89
C VAL A 164 4.47 3.78 9.14
N ASP A 165 3.97 4.18 10.29
CA ASP A 165 2.61 3.93 10.78
C ASP A 165 2.13 2.51 10.45
N SER A 166 2.99 1.54 10.79
CA SER A 166 2.91 0.15 10.37
C SER A 166 1.79 -0.59 11.07
N THR A 167 1.12 -1.48 10.33
CA THR A 167 0.15 -2.41 10.92
C THR A 167 0.75 -3.20 12.07
N HIS A 168 -0.06 -3.40 13.12
CA HIS A 168 0.29 -4.21 14.28
C HIS A 168 -0.54 -5.50 14.31
N PRO A 169 0.03 -6.67 14.70
CA PRO A 169 -0.72 -7.92 14.75
C PRO A 169 -1.97 -7.87 15.61
N GLU A 170 -1.92 -7.10 16.69
CA GLU A 170 -3.01 -6.98 17.66
C GLU A 170 -3.93 -5.77 17.42
N GLN A 171 -3.76 -5.06 16.29
CA GLN A 171 -4.64 -3.94 15.99
C GLN A 171 -6.10 -4.40 15.83
N GLN A 172 -6.99 -3.70 16.52
CA GLN A 172 -8.44 -3.87 16.43
C GLN A 172 -9.07 -2.59 15.92
N GLU A 173 -9.22 -2.50 14.61
CA GLU A 173 -9.83 -1.34 13.98
C GLU A 173 -11.32 -1.25 14.34
N PRO A 174 -11.82 -0.04 14.70
CA PRO A 174 -13.25 0.17 14.85
C PRO A 174 -14.03 -0.28 13.60
N PRO A 175 -15.24 -0.82 13.74
CA PRO A 175 -16.00 -1.38 12.61
C PRO A 175 -16.19 -0.43 11.42
N PHE A 176 -16.27 0.88 11.68
CA PHE A 176 -16.44 1.88 10.62
C PHE A 176 -15.13 2.23 9.89
N MET A 177 -13.96 1.86 10.40
CA MET A 177 -12.67 1.93 9.68
C MET A 177 -12.48 0.75 8.73
N LEU A 178 -13.21 -0.33 8.95
CA LEU A 178 -13.17 -1.48 8.05
C LEU A 178 -13.65 -1.07 6.65
N SER A 179 -13.08 -1.71 5.65
CA SER A 179 -13.54 -1.58 4.27
C SER A 179 -15.08 -1.66 4.19
N PRO A 180 -15.77 -0.83 3.38
CA PRO A 180 -17.22 -0.91 3.20
C PRO A 180 -17.72 -2.32 2.90
N VAL A 181 -16.94 -3.12 2.19
CA VAL A 181 -17.25 -4.54 1.89
C VAL A 181 -17.29 -5.38 3.17
N ASN A 182 -16.36 -5.15 4.10
CA ASN A 182 -16.29 -5.90 5.36
C ASN A 182 -17.43 -5.53 6.35
N ARG A 183 -18.10 -4.40 6.14
CA ARG A 183 -19.27 -3.99 6.91
C ARG A 183 -20.56 -4.66 6.45
N LEU A 184 -20.56 -5.26 5.26
CA LEU A 184 -21.75 -5.90 4.70
C LEU A 184 -22.07 -7.21 5.45
N PRO A 185 -23.37 -7.54 5.60
CA PRO A 185 -23.77 -8.87 6.02
C PRO A 185 -23.14 -9.95 5.13
N LYS A 186 -22.81 -11.10 5.72
CA LYS A 186 -22.10 -12.19 5.05
C LYS A 186 -22.63 -12.50 3.65
N LEU A 187 -23.95 -12.70 3.51
CA LEU A 187 -24.59 -13.01 2.22
C LEU A 187 -24.42 -11.88 1.18
N ALA A 188 -24.52 -10.61 1.60
CA ALA A 188 -24.32 -9.49 0.69
C ALA A 188 -22.87 -9.36 0.24
N ARG A 189 -21.93 -9.65 1.13
CA ARG A 189 -20.50 -9.68 0.84
C ARG A 189 -20.14 -10.81 -0.12
N GLU A 190 -20.61 -12.02 0.14
CA GLU A 190 -20.41 -13.17 -0.76
C GLU A 190 -20.98 -12.90 -2.15
N PHE A 191 -22.19 -12.32 -2.24
CA PHE A 191 -22.78 -11.93 -3.51
C PHE A 191 -21.92 -10.86 -4.24
N LEU A 192 -21.48 -9.82 -3.52
CA LEU A 192 -20.63 -8.77 -4.09
C LEU A 192 -19.31 -9.36 -4.60
N CYS A 193 -18.68 -10.22 -3.83
CA CYS A 193 -17.42 -10.86 -4.22
C CYS A 193 -17.59 -11.79 -5.42
N SER A 194 -18.68 -12.57 -5.48
CA SER A 194 -18.97 -13.40 -6.65
C SER A 194 -19.28 -12.60 -7.92
N ALA A 195 -19.83 -11.39 -7.77
CA ALA A 195 -20.10 -10.48 -8.89
C ALA A 195 -18.89 -9.66 -9.34
N MET A 196 -17.83 -9.57 -8.51
CA MET A 196 -16.67 -8.73 -8.76
C MET A 196 -15.94 -9.02 -10.07
N PRO A 197 -15.66 -10.28 -10.47
CA PRO A 197 -15.00 -10.57 -11.74
C PRO A 197 -15.83 -10.08 -12.95
N LEU A 198 -17.16 -10.14 -12.85
CA LEU A 198 -18.04 -9.60 -13.89
C LEU A 198 -18.00 -8.08 -13.92
N ALA A 199 -18.04 -7.42 -12.76
CA ALA A 199 -17.97 -5.97 -12.64
C ALA A 199 -16.66 -5.42 -13.23
N GLN A 200 -15.54 -6.08 -12.95
CA GLN A 200 -14.23 -5.74 -13.53
C GLN A 200 -14.26 -5.89 -15.06
N ARG A 201 -14.79 -7.00 -15.58
CA ARG A 201 -14.92 -7.22 -17.02
C ARG A 201 -15.83 -6.22 -17.74
N LEU A 202 -16.78 -5.64 -17.03
CA LEU A 202 -17.66 -4.57 -17.52
C LEU A 202 -17.06 -3.17 -17.34
N GLY A 203 -15.80 -3.06 -16.94
CA GLY A 203 -15.10 -1.79 -16.80
C GLY A 203 -15.62 -0.88 -15.70
N THR A 204 -16.29 -1.44 -14.69
CA THR A 204 -16.93 -0.65 -13.62
C THR A 204 -15.88 0.13 -12.83
N ILE A 205 -14.76 -0.52 -12.47
CA ILE A 205 -13.67 0.13 -11.72
C ILE A 205 -13.03 1.23 -12.57
N ARG A 206 -12.73 0.95 -13.83
CA ARG A 206 -12.19 1.95 -14.77
C ARG A 206 -13.12 3.15 -14.93
N LEU A 207 -14.42 2.92 -15.00
CA LEU A 207 -15.41 4.00 -15.09
C LEU A 207 -15.43 4.87 -13.82
N LEU A 208 -15.44 4.24 -12.65
CA LEU A 208 -15.41 4.94 -11.36
C LEU A 208 -14.12 5.75 -11.17
N MET A 209 -12.99 5.20 -11.59
CA MET A 209 -11.68 5.80 -11.42
C MET A 209 -11.29 6.77 -12.54
N ARG A 210 -12.10 6.92 -13.60
CA ARG A 210 -11.74 7.73 -14.78
C ARG A 210 -11.41 9.19 -14.49
N ASN A 211 -11.97 9.74 -13.43
CA ASN A 211 -11.75 11.13 -13.00
C ASN A 211 -10.93 11.23 -11.70
N ALA A 212 -10.36 10.11 -11.21
CA ALA A 212 -9.55 10.14 -10.04
C ALA A 212 -8.34 11.08 -10.23
N PRO A 213 -8.04 11.95 -9.27
CA PRO A 213 -6.90 12.83 -9.36
C PRO A 213 -5.61 12.02 -9.45
N VAL A 214 -4.70 12.46 -10.29
CA VAL A 214 -3.37 11.87 -10.45
C VAL A 214 -2.35 12.99 -10.40
N ASP A 215 -1.36 12.84 -9.54
CA ASP A 215 -0.25 13.77 -9.45
C ASP A 215 0.83 13.38 -10.45
N VAL A 216 1.04 14.24 -11.44
CA VAL A 216 2.05 14.04 -12.49
C VAL A 216 3.35 14.72 -12.08
N PRO A 217 4.46 13.97 -12.00
CA PRO A 217 5.74 14.55 -11.62
C PRO A 217 6.16 15.71 -12.51
N PRO A 218 6.86 16.73 -11.97
CA PRO A 218 7.28 17.91 -12.72
C PRO A 218 8.06 17.60 -14.01
N GLN A 219 8.92 16.59 -13.98
CA GLN A 219 9.71 16.17 -15.12
C GLN A 219 8.89 15.63 -16.30
N PHE A 220 7.64 15.24 -16.08
CA PHE A 220 6.74 14.70 -17.10
C PHE A 220 5.62 15.66 -17.50
N GLN A 221 5.69 16.94 -17.12
CA GLN A 221 4.62 17.92 -17.44
C GLN A 221 4.43 18.14 -18.93
N SER A 222 5.50 17.99 -19.75
CA SER A 222 5.40 18.07 -21.22
C SER A 222 4.57 16.96 -21.85
N GLU A 223 4.45 15.81 -21.16
CA GLU A 223 3.71 14.61 -21.59
C GLU A 223 2.51 14.34 -20.68
N ARG A 224 2.02 15.37 -20.00
CA ARG A 224 1.06 15.28 -18.90
C ARG A 224 -0.14 14.37 -19.20
N ASP A 225 -0.74 14.48 -20.37
CA ASP A 225 -1.95 13.72 -20.68
C ASP A 225 -1.68 12.22 -20.77
N GLY A 226 -0.59 11.84 -21.44
CA GLY A 226 -0.16 10.44 -21.54
C GLY A 226 0.22 9.84 -20.19
N VAL A 227 0.98 10.60 -19.41
CA VAL A 227 1.40 10.21 -18.05
C VAL A 227 0.20 10.08 -17.11
N THR A 228 -0.72 11.06 -17.14
CA THR A 228 -1.97 11.02 -16.36
C THR A 228 -2.77 9.77 -16.67
N LEU A 229 -2.91 9.44 -17.97
CA LEU A 229 -3.63 8.25 -18.37
C LEU A 229 -2.94 6.97 -17.88
N ALA A 230 -1.61 6.87 -18.05
CA ALA A 230 -0.83 5.72 -17.61
C ALA A 230 -0.95 5.50 -16.10
N LEU A 231 -0.73 6.53 -15.29
CA LEU A 231 -0.84 6.43 -13.82
C LEU A 231 -2.25 6.10 -13.36
N ARG A 232 -3.28 6.65 -14.01
CA ARG A 232 -4.66 6.33 -13.71
C ARG A 232 -4.98 4.86 -14.01
N ASN A 233 -4.47 4.34 -15.13
CA ASN A 233 -4.65 2.94 -15.49
C ASN A 233 -3.95 2.00 -14.51
N GLN A 234 -2.75 2.35 -14.04
CA GLN A 234 -2.05 1.59 -13.01
C GLN A 234 -2.85 1.57 -11.69
N ARG A 235 -3.47 2.70 -11.33
CA ARG A 235 -4.34 2.78 -10.16
C ARG A 235 -5.60 1.91 -10.30
N VAL A 236 -6.23 1.88 -11.48
CA VAL A 236 -7.36 0.97 -11.75
C VAL A 236 -6.95 -0.48 -11.50
N LYS A 237 -5.82 -0.91 -12.06
CA LYS A 237 -5.28 -2.26 -11.88
C LYS A 237 -4.99 -2.58 -10.42
N GLY A 238 -4.38 -1.65 -9.68
CA GLY A 238 -4.10 -1.81 -8.25
C GLY A 238 -5.38 -1.98 -7.43
N VAL A 239 -6.38 -1.13 -7.65
CA VAL A 239 -7.69 -1.23 -6.98
C VAL A 239 -8.38 -2.55 -7.30
N GLU A 240 -8.37 -3.00 -8.57
CA GLU A 240 -8.92 -4.31 -8.95
C GLU A 240 -8.23 -5.46 -8.22
N THR A 241 -6.91 -5.40 -8.09
CA THR A 241 -6.11 -6.39 -7.36
C THR A 241 -6.48 -6.43 -5.89
N GLU A 242 -6.54 -5.28 -5.22
CA GLU A 242 -6.90 -5.17 -3.79
C GLU A 242 -8.34 -5.66 -3.53
N MET A 243 -9.30 -5.31 -4.39
CA MET A 243 -10.69 -5.77 -4.26
C MET A 243 -10.79 -7.29 -4.42
N THR A 244 -10.08 -7.86 -5.38
CA THR A 244 -10.05 -9.32 -5.61
C THR A 244 -9.46 -10.04 -4.40
N GLN A 245 -8.41 -9.50 -3.80
CA GLN A 245 -7.78 -10.07 -2.60
C GLN A 245 -8.67 -9.94 -1.36
N GLY A 246 -9.32 -8.79 -1.17
CA GLY A 246 -10.29 -8.60 -0.09
C GLY A 246 -11.44 -9.63 -0.17
N CYS A 247 -11.85 -10.01 -1.37
CA CYS A 247 -12.84 -11.06 -1.58
C CYS A 247 -12.29 -12.47 -1.30
N ALA A 248 -11.09 -12.79 -1.76
CA ALA A 248 -10.46 -14.09 -1.52
C ALA A 248 -10.26 -14.36 -0.02
N ALA A 249 -9.89 -13.35 0.75
CA ALA A 249 -9.77 -13.44 2.20
C ALA A 249 -11.09 -13.76 2.92
N THR A 250 -12.25 -13.53 2.28
CA THR A 250 -13.57 -13.82 2.87
C THR A 250 -14.08 -15.23 2.59
N GLU A 251 -13.56 -15.94 1.58
CA GLU A 251 -13.97 -17.30 1.24
C GLU A 251 -13.41 -18.34 2.21
N GLY A 252 -12.33 -18.04 2.93
CA GLY A 252 -11.71 -18.92 3.92
C GLY A 252 -12.42 -19.04 5.28
N GLY A 253 -13.63 -18.47 5.45
CA GLY A 253 -14.33 -18.42 6.74
C GLY A 253 -13.89 -17.24 7.60
N ALA A 254 -14.73 -16.81 8.57
CA ALA A 254 -14.57 -15.61 9.38
C ALA A 254 -13.32 -15.56 10.30
N GLU A 255 -12.25 -16.21 9.91
CA GLU A 255 -10.92 -15.88 10.40
C GLU A 255 -10.51 -14.52 9.83
N LYS A 256 -9.91 -13.69 10.67
CA LYS A 256 -9.26 -12.43 10.31
C LYS A 256 -8.59 -12.59 8.95
N PRO A 257 -8.67 -11.59 8.02
CA PRO A 257 -7.96 -11.71 6.76
C PRO A 257 -6.57 -12.27 7.08
N ASP A 258 -6.24 -13.40 6.44
CA ASP A 258 -4.95 -14.04 6.66
C ASP A 258 -3.88 -13.05 6.22
N ARG A 259 -3.43 -12.24 7.17
CA ARG A 259 -2.33 -11.29 7.01
C ARG A 259 -0.99 -11.99 7.12
N GLY A 260 -1.03 -13.30 7.09
CA GLY A 260 0.11 -14.13 7.30
C GLY A 260 0.53 -14.96 6.09
N SER A 261 1.58 -15.73 6.26
CA SER A 261 2.15 -16.64 5.27
C SER A 261 1.21 -17.78 4.84
N GLY A 262 0.01 -17.87 5.40
CA GLY A 262 -0.80 -19.09 5.37
C GLY A 262 -0.16 -20.22 6.18
N ASN A 263 0.99 -19.95 6.82
CA ASN A 263 1.62 -20.82 7.80
C ASN A 263 1.57 -20.14 9.17
N PRO A 264 0.66 -20.57 10.08
CA PRO A 264 0.50 -19.96 11.39
C PRO A 264 1.80 -19.86 12.20
N GLU A 265 2.73 -20.78 11.99
CA GLU A 265 4.01 -20.78 12.69
C GLU A 265 4.95 -19.68 12.18
N VAL A 266 4.96 -19.42 10.86
CA VAL A 266 5.75 -18.33 10.26
C VAL A 266 5.17 -16.99 10.66
N ASP A 267 3.84 -16.87 10.70
CA ASP A 267 3.16 -15.64 11.06
C ASP A 267 3.32 -15.34 12.54
N GLN A 268 3.18 -16.32 13.40
CA GLN A 268 3.42 -16.20 14.83
C GLN A 268 4.91 -15.89 15.10
N ALA A 269 5.83 -16.50 14.37
CA ALA A 269 7.25 -16.23 14.46
C ALA A 269 7.59 -14.80 13.96
N ALA A 270 6.98 -14.34 12.86
CA ALA A 270 7.16 -12.96 12.37
C ALA A 270 6.55 -11.92 13.31
N GLN A 271 5.47 -12.26 14.00
CA GLN A 271 4.80 -11.39 14.97
C GLN A 271 5.54 -11.30 16.31
N ILE A 272 6.09 -12.41 16.78
CA ILE A 272 6.70 -12.52 18.12
C ILE A 272 8.23 -12.48 18.06
N SER A 273 8.85 -13.06 17.03
CA SER A 273 10.30 -13.22 16.92
C SER A 273 10.95 -12.39 15.80
N GLY A 274 10.20 -11.51 15.14
CA GLY A 274 10.75 -10.50 14.22
C GLY A 274 11.62 -9.48 14.97
N ARG A 275 12.42 -9.95 15.94
CA ARG A 275 13.38 -9.14 16.64
C ARG A 275 14.46 -8.74 15.68
N LEU A 276 14.50 -7.44 15.41
CA LEU A 276 15.57 -6.82 14.63
C LEU A 276 16.93 -6.88 15.38
N GLY A 277 16.98 -7.55 16.55
CA GLY A 277 18.20 -7.67 17.34
C GLY A 277 18.67 -6.30 17.82
N ASP A 278 19.91 -5.94 17.44
CA ASP A 278 20.54 -4.63 17.69
C ASP A 278 20.56 -3.73 16.44
N ARG A 279 19.79 -4.04 15.42
CA ARG A 279 19.70 -3.24 14.20
C ARG A 279 19.01 -1.91 14.49
N PRO A 280 19.49 -0.79 13.92
CA PRO A 280 18.77 0.47 14.03
C PRO A 280 17.34 0.33 13.49
N LEU A 281 16.37 0.75 14.31
CA LEU A 281 14.95 0.72 13.99
C LEU A 281 14.31 2.05 14.40
N ILE A 282 13.59 2.68 13.48
CA ILE A 282 12.72 3.81 13.78
C ILE A 282 11.29 3.46 13.41
N VAL A 283 10.37 3.72 14.33
CA VAL A 283 8.91 3.60 14.11
C VAL A 283 8.34 5.00 14.06
N LEU A 284 7.94 5.45 12.89
CA LEU A 284 7.19 6.68 12.72
C LEU A 284 5.72 6.40 12.95
N THR A 285 5.10 7.15 13.83
CA THR A 285 3.69 6.99 14.21
C THR A 285 2.93 8.26 13.85
N ALA A 286 1.80 8.14 13.17
CA ALA A 286 0.91 9.25 12.87
C ALA A 286 0.39 9.90 14.14
N GLY A 287 0.57 11.23 14.27
CA GLY A 287 0.08 12.02 15.41
C GLY A 287 -1.33 12.55 15.23
N GLN A 288 -1.82 12.55 13.99
CA GLN A 288 -3.17 13.01 13.67
C GLN A 288 -4.07 11.85 13.24
N TYR A 289 -5.36 12.04 13.39
CA TYR A 289 -6.38 11.12 12.92
C TYR A 289 -7.62 11.85 12.43
N TRP A 290 -8.35 11.19 11.56
CA TRP A 290 -9.63 11.70 11.08
C TRP A 290 -10.66 11.74 12.20
N LYS A 291 -11.38 12.88 12.32
CA LYS A 291 -12.43 13.10 13.33
C LYS A 291 -13.78 13.10 12.63
N PRO A 292 -14.57 12.04 12.73
CA PRO A 292 -15.92 12.01 12.18
C PRO A 292 -16.87 12.94 12.95
N ASP A 293 -17.92 13.40 12.27
CA ASP A 293 -18.95 14.24 12.90
C ASP A 293 -19.82 13.48 13.92
N ASP A 294 -19.94 12.15 13.75
CA ASP A 294 -20.66 11.30 14.71
C ASP A 294 -19.88 11.16 16.01
N PRO A 295 -20.45 11.57 17.17
CA PRO A 295 -19.74 11.56 18.44
C PRO A 295 -19.31 10.17 18.92
N VAL A 296 -20.05 9.11 18.57
CA VAL A 296 -19.71 7.73 18.94
C VAL A 296 -18.49 7.28 18.14
N ALA A 297 -18.53 7.45 16.82
CA ALA A 297 -17.42 7.13 15.95
C ALA A 297 -16.15 7.95 16.30
N ALA A 298 -16.32 9.25 16.62
CA ALA A 298 -15.22 10.11 17.04
C ALA A 298 -14.53 9.60 18.31
N ARG A 299 -15.31 9.12 19.29
CA ARG A 299 -14.77 8.54 20.52
C ARG A 299 -14.06 7.21 20.28
N GLU A 300 -14.62 6.35 19.45
CA GLU A 300 -13.99 5.06 19.10
C GLU A 300 -12.66 5.26 18.39
N ILE A 301 -12.57 6.21 17.43
CA ILE A 301 -11.30 6.56 16.77
C ILE A 301 -10.31 7.12 17.77
N ALA A 302 -10.73 8.03 18.65
CA ALA A 302 -9.84 8.59 19.65
C ALA A 302 -9.24 7.50 20.56
N ASN A 303 -10.06 6.56 21.01
CA ASN A 303 -9.60 5.43 21.83
C ASN A 303 -8.64 4.51 21.05
N PHE A 304 -8.95 4.23 19.79
CA PHE A 304 -8.08 3.45 18.93
C PHE A 304 -6.73 4.16 18.74
N HIS A 305 -6.73 5.45 18.47
CA HIS A 305 -5.53 6.25 18.26
C HIS A 305 -4.65 6.35 19.52
N GLU A 306 -5.26 6.49 20.70
CA GLU A 306 -4.55 6.42 21.99
C GLU A 306 -3.84 5.06 22.16
N THR A 307 -4.55 3.96 21.87
CA THR A 307 -3.95 2.62 21.92
C THR A 307 -2.86 2.47 20.86
N TRP A 308 -3.06 3.02 19.67
CA TRP A 308 -2.10 2.99 18.57
C TRP A 308 -0.79 3.66 18.96
N ILE A 309 -0.85 4.90 19.42
CA ILE A 309 0.33 5.70 19.76
C ILE A 309 1.04 5.17 21.00
N HIS A 310 0.30 4.81 22.06
CA HIS A 310 0.89 4.56 23.37
C HIS A 310 1.12 3.10 23.69
N GLN A 311 0.58 2.17 22.90
CA GLN A 311 0.73 0.74 23.12
C GLN A 311 1.30 0.01 21.90
N LEU A 312 0.59 0.03 20.76
CA LEU A 312 0.90 -0.82 19.62
C LEU A 312 2.19 -0.37 18.89
N GLN A 313 2.34 0.90 18.61
CA GLN A 313 3.53 1.40 17.92
C GLN A 313 4.80 1.35 18.78
N PRO A 314 4.76 1.65 20.09
CA PRO A 314 5.88 1.38 20.98
C PRO A 314 6.29 -0.10 21.04
N GLU A 315 5.35 -1.04 20.95
CA GLU A 315 5.68 -2.47 20.89
C GLU A 315 6.49 -2.80 19.62
N LEU A 316 6.17 -2.21 18.48
CA LEU A 316 6.97 -2.35 17.27
C LEU A 316 8.39 -1.79 17.46
N SER A 317 8.57 -0.70 18.20
CA SER A 317 9.91 -0.16 18.45
C SER A 317 10.76 -1.11 19.30
N ARG A 318 10.15 -1.90 20.20
CA ARG A 318 10.84 -2.90 21.03
C ARG A 318 11.30 -4.15 20.26
N LEU A 319 10.99 -4.26 18.96
CA LEU A 319 11.55 -5.32 18.11
C LEU A 319 13.07 -5.21 17.96
N SER A 320 13.65 -4.05 18.24
CA SER A 320 15.10 -3.84 18.30
C SER A 320 15.50 -3.24 19.64
N THR A 321 16.69 -3.66 20.15
CA THR A 321 17.31 -3.02 21.32
C THR A 321 17.72 -1.57 21.06
N ARG A 322 17.80 -1.17 19.78
CA ARG A 322 18.06 0.20 19.32
C ARG A 322 16.84 0.84 18.67
N GLY A 323 15.65 0.32 18.96
CA GLY A 323 14.40 0.81 18.40
C GLY A 323 13.93 2.10 19.07
N GLN A 324 13.40 3.02 18.27
CA GLN A 324 12.85 4.31 18.71
C GLN A 324 11.50 4.53 18.04
N GLN A 325 10.55 5.10 18.79
CA GLN A 325 9.32 5.65 18.23
C GLN A 325 9.45 7.16 18.09
N ILE A 326 8.97 7.69 16.95
CA ILE A 326 8.86 9.13 16.70
C ILE A 326 7.42 9.40 16.28
N ILE A 327 6.73 10.28 17.00
CA ILE A 327 5.37 10.71 16.66
C ILE A 327 5.49 11.85 15.63
N VAL A 328 4.77 11.73 14.53
CA VAL A 328 4.70 12.73 13.46
C VAL A 328 3.41 13.53 13.65
N ASP A 329 3.48 14.56 14.49
CA ASP A 329 2.32 15.37 14.92
C ASP A 329 1.63 16.12 13.77
N THR A 330 2.32 16.28 12.64
CA THR A 330 1.82 17.01 11.46
C THR A 330 1.11 16.11 10.46
N SER A 331 1.03 14.79 10.69
CA SER A 331 0.49 13.85 9.72
C SER A 331 -0.49 12.85 10.34
N ASP A 332 -1.46 12.47 9.54
CA ASP A 332 -2.27 11.26 9.71
C ASP A 332 -1.55 10.02 9.14
N HIS A 333 -2.29 8.92 8.95
CA HIS A 333 -1.76 7.67 8.39
C HIS A 333 -0.98 7.83 7.07
N SER A 334 -1.27 8.87 6.30
CA SER A 334 -0.64 9.16 4.99
C SER A 334 0.69 9.90 5.14
N ILE A 335 1.57 9.47 6.05
CA ILE A 335 2.88 10.10 6.28
C ILE A 335 3.71 10.23 4.98
N PRO A 336 3.72 9.26 4.05
CA PRO A 336 4.44 9.41 2.78
C PRO A 336 4.04 10.62 1.95
N GLU A 337 2.77 11.03 2.03
CA GLU A 337 2.22 12.16 1.30
C GLU A 337 2.26 13.47 2.10
N HIS A 338 1.96 13.40 3.41
CA HIS A 338 1.73 14.60 4.22
C HIS A 338 2.99 15.08 4.98
N ALA A 339 3.92 14.18 5.27
CA ALA A 339 5.17 14.48 5.96
C ALA A 339 6.36 13.65 5.44
N PRO A 340 6.64 13.66 4.13
CA PRO A 340 7.71 12.84 3.53
C PRO A 340 9.08 13.11 4.13
N GLU A 341 9.35 14.33 4.60
CA GLU A 341 10.61 14.73 5.25
C GLU A 341 10.86 14.00 6.58
N ALA A 342 9.80 13.60 7.30
CA ALA A 342 9.94 12.80 8.51
C ALA A 342 10.52 11.41 8.17
N ILE A 343 10.09 10.82 7.06
CA ILE A 343 10.60 9.53 6.59
C ILE A 343 12.05 9.69 6.11
N VAL A 344 12.35 10.71 5.31
CA VAL A 344 13.70 10.98 4.83
C VAL A 344 14.68 11.15 6.00
N THR A 345 14.25 11.87 7.04
CA THR A 345 15.05 12.09 8.26
C THR A 345 15.28 10.78 9.01
N ALA A 346 14.24 9.98 9.24
CA ALA A 346 14.34 8.68 9.91
C ALA A 346 15.25 7.71 9.14
N VAL A 347 15.11 7.65 7.82
CA VAL A 347 15.96 6.82 6.95
C VAL A 347 17.41 7.30 7.02
N SER A 348 17.66 8.61 7.01
CA SER A 348 19.01 9.16 7.15
C SER A 348 19.65 8.72 8.47
N GLN A 349 18.93 8.78 9.58
CA GLN A 349 19.43 8.33 10.88
C GLN A 349 19.77 6.84 10.89
N VAL A 350 18.89 5.99 10.32
CA VAL A 350 19.14 4.55 10.22
C VAL A 350 20.36 4.27 9.32
N VAL A 351 20.47 4.93 8.17
CA VAL A 351 21.61 4.78 7.24
C VAL A 351 22.93 5.18 7.89
N LEU A 352 22.94 6.30 8.62
CA LEU A 352 24.14 6.74 9.37
C LEU A 352 24.51 5.73 10.47
N ALA A 353 23.52 5.20 11.16
CA ALA A 353 23.71 4.18 12.18
C ALA A 353 24.32 2.88 11.60
N VAL A 354 23.84 2.45 10.44
CA VAL A 354 24.37 1.29 9.70
C VAL A 354 25.81 1.53 9.22
N ARG A 355 26.13 2.74 8.81
CA ARG A 355 27.49 3.15 8.43
C ARG A 355 28.47 3.30 9.60
N GLY A 356 27.99 3.18 10.84
CA GLY A 356 28.81 3.41 12.02
C GLY A 356 29.13 4.89 12.31
N LEU A 357 28.41 5.82 11.67
CA LEU A 357 28.65 7.25 11.72
C LEU A 357 27.76 7.99 12.75
N GLN A 358 27.29 7.32 13.80
CA GLN A 358 26.32 7.87 14.76
C GLN A 358 26.80 9.05 15.61
N ASN A 359 28.10 9.38 15.61
CA ASN A 359 28.64 10.40 16.50
C ASN A 359 28.53 11.83 15.99
N GLU A 360 27.96 12.09 14.82
CA GLU A 360 27.91 13.43 14.21
C GLU A 360 26.53 14.10 14.20
N VAL A 361 25.47 13.42 14.63
CA VAL A 361 24.13 14.01 14.65
C VAL A 361 23.70 14.34 16.07
N THR A 362 23.97 15.57 16.49
CA THR A 362 23.33 16.16 17.67
C THR A 362 21.82 16.31 17.38
N PRO A 363 20.91 15.82 18.26
CA PRO A 363 19.50 16.07 18.07
C PRO A 363 19.24 17.56 18.25
N THR A 364 18.96 18.28 17.18
CA THR A 364 18.32 19.58 17.30
C THR A 364 16.89 19.35 17.74
N ALA A 365 16.68 19.39 19.05
CA ALA A 365 15.37 19.53 19.65
C ALA A 365 14.86 20.93 19.26
N GLY A 366 14.25 21.01 18.09
CA GLY A 366 13.53 22.19 17.62
C GLY A 366 12.14 22.21 18.23
N THR A 367 12.04 22.72 19.47
CA THR A 367 10.78 23.22 19.97
C THR A 367 10.45 24.46 19.15
N VAL A 368 9.57 24.33 18.17
CA VAL A 368 8.98 25.50 17.50
C VAL A 368 7.96 26.10 18.47
N THR A 369 8.42 27.04 19.26
CA THR A 369 7.52 27.94 19.99
C THR A 369 6.82 28.83 18.97
N ALA A 370 5.51 28.77 18.93
CA ALA A 370 4.67 29.73 18.23
C ALA A 370 4.96 31.13 18.76
N GLY A 371 5.52 31.99 17.91
CA GLY A 371 5.69 33.40 18.20
C GLY A 371 4.33 34.07 18.32
N GLY A 372 4.03 34.57 19.49
CA GLY A 372 2.89 35.45 19.70
C GLY A 372 3.05 36.72 18.87
N ASN A 373 2.04 37.02 18.08
CA ASN A 373 1.83 38.36 17.55
C ASN A 373 1.00 39.15 18.56
N ASP A 374 1.71 39.94 19.36
CA ASP A 374 1.12 41.13 19.95
C ASP A 374 1.05 42.18 18.83
N LEU A 375 -0.14 42.59 18.50
CA LEU A 375 -0.38 43.86 17.79
C LEU A 375 -1.41 44.65 18.59
N ASP A 376 -0.96 45.80 19.08
CA ASP A 376 -1.77 46.95 19.53
C ASP A 376 -2.82 47.39 18.51
#